data_c67cfef1c310690e3507300558f54e5a
#
_entry.id   c67cfef1c310690e3507300558f54e5a
#
_cell.length_a   1.000
_cell.length_b   1.000
_cell.length_c   1.000
_cell.angle_alpha   90.00
_cell.angle_beta   90.00
_cell.angle_gamma   90.00
#
_symmetry.space_group_name_H-M   'P 1'
#
loop_
_entity.id
_entity.type
_entity.pdbx_description
1 polymer ?
#
loop_
_entity_poly.entity_id
_entity_poly.type
_entity_poly.pdbx_seq_one_letter_code
_entity_poly.pdbx_strand_id
1 'polypeptide(L)'
;LDIGVRTIGEVTNNMIPQFSSYYYNKPNKRIPFESHVYKNVIATDNNAYYAGGYFEQLAVFWQLEMIYPGYWGKLNSLYRENNVVLDSSNTANDKLNQLAKYSSIALELDLTEHFERHGFFVSDETKEFTRQYEKPNVKTWYANYDYIEYEGTGFDDNVTTALNLSTLSDQIKLTFHVNQSASNDVMGYEIFKSGELIGFTSTNSFIDTEAVIGEQVEYTVVAYDKTLHTATPVSIQSLSPSLHVQQETY
;
A
#
# COMPACT_ATOMS: atom_id res chain seq x y z
N LEU A 1 23.50 5.11 -1.47
CA LEU A 1 23.00 5.92 -0.34
C LEU A 1 23.33 5.18 0.95
N ASP A 2 24.53 5.41 1.49
CA ASP A 2 24.84 4.96 2.84
C ASP A 2 24.36 6.03 3.81
N ILE A 3 23.18 5.85 4.38
CA ILE A 3 22.66 6.74 5.41
C ILE A 3 23.05 6.26 6.81
N GLY A 4 24.07 5.36 6.91
CA GLY A 4 24.58 4.89 8.18
C GLY A 4 23.61 4.05 9.03
N VAL A 5 22.47 3.66 8.48
CA VAL A 5 21.59 2.64 9.04
C VAL A 5 21.86 1.35 8.27
N ARG A 6 22.50 0.38 8.90
CA ARG A 6 22.95 -0.86 8.26
C ARG A 6 21.86 -1.55 7.44
N THR A 7 20.65 -1.55 7.94
CA THR A 7 19.47 -2.10 7.25
C THR A 7 19.12 -1.36 5.96
N ILE A 8 19.21 -0.03 5.95
CA ILE A 8 18.88 0.74 4.73
C ILE A 8 19.94 0.56 3.66
N GLY A 9 21.22 0.48 4.02
CA GLY A 9 22.29 0.18 3.07
C GLY A 9 22.06 -1.17 2.37
N GLU A 10 21.71 -2.20 3.11
CA GLU A 10 21.37 -3.53 2.54
C GLU A 10 20.11 -3.49 1.68
N VAL A 11 19.09 -2.73 2.07
CA VAL A 11 17.85 -2.54 1.30
C VAL A 11 18.16 -1.84 -0.02
N THR A 12 18.84 -0.69 0.04
CA THR A 12 19.08 0.16 -1.13
C THR A 12 20.05 -0.45 -2.14
N ASN A 13 20.97 -1.33 -1.71
CA ASN A 13 21.81 -2.11 -2.61
C ASN A 13 20.97 -3.01 -3.52
N ASN A 14 19.78 -3.44 -3.10
CA ASN A 14 18.88 -4.24 -3.91
C ASN A 14 18.14 -3.44 -4.99
N MET A 15 18.19 -2.10 -4.97
CA MET A 15 17.69 -1.28 -6.09
C MET A 15 18.43 -1.59 -7.40
N ILE A 16 19.75 -1.83 -7.34
CA ILE A 16 20.57 -2.11 -8.53
C ILE A 16 20.12 -3.38 -9.27
N PRO A 17 19.95 -4.54 -8.58
CA PRO A 17 19.38 -5.73 -9.23
C PRO A 17 17.96 -5.53 -9.77
N GLN A 18 17.12 -4.73 -9.13
CA GLN A 18 15.79 -4.42 -9.62
C GLN A 18 15.86 -3.64 -10.94
N PHE A 19 16.66 -2.57 -11.00
CA PHE A 19 16.90 -1.81 -12.24
C PHE A 19 17.44 -2.69 -13.35
N SER A 20 18.46 -3.50 -13.06
CA SER A 20 19.06 -4.40 -14.04
C SER A 20 18.04 -5.38 -14.61
N SER A 21 17.23 -5.98 -13.74
CA SER A 21 16.16 -6.90 -14.14
C SER A 21 15.12 -6.23 -15.01
N TYR A 22 14.68 -5.04 -14.64
CA TYR A 22 13.69 -4.26 -15.36
C TYR A 22 14.23 -3.85 -16.75
N TYR A 23 15.44 -3.28 -16.80
CA TYR A 23 16.07 -2.83 -18.03
C TYR A 23 16.29 -3.96 -19.05
N TYR A 24 16.59 -5.17 -18.59
CA TYR A 24 16.82 -6.32 -19.47
C TYR A 24 15.55 -7.16 -19.72
N ASN A 25 14.36 -6.64 -19.41
CA ASN A 25 13.07 -7.37 -19.54
C ASN A 25 13.09 -8.75 -18.87
N LYS A 26 13.76 -8.88 -17.75
CA LYS A 26 13.79 -10.07 -16.90
C LYS A 26 13.32 -9.71 -15.49
N PRO A 27 12.03 -9.44 -15.30
CA PRO A 27 11.52 -8.89 -14.06
C PRO A 27 11.90 -9.80 -12.87
N ASN A 28 12.64 -9.21 -11.95
CA ASN A 28 13.01 -9.85 -10.70
C ASN A 28 11.91 -9.56 -9.66
N LYS A 29 10.89 -10.40 -9.62
CA LYS A 29 9.71 -10.24 -8.75
C LYS A 29 10.03 -10.68 -7.30
N ARG A 30 11.05 -10.07 -6.68
CA ARG A 30 11.49 -10.41 -5.32
C ARG A 30 10.68 -9.73 -4.21
N ILE A 31 10.01 -8.62 -4.53
CA ILE A 31 9.21 -7.91 -3.52
C ILE A 31 7.90 -8.67 -3.34
N PRO A 32 7.61 -9.16 -2.12
CA PRO A 32 6.44 -9.98 -1.85
C PRO A 32 5.21 -9.10 -1.56
N PHE A 33 4.70 -8.39 -2.58
CA PHE A 33 3.60 -7.43 -2.41
C PHE A 33 2.40 -8.05 -1.69
N GLU A 34 1.86 -9.16 -2.21
CA GLU A 34 0.66 -9.80 -1.65
C GLU A 34 0.88 -10.40 -0.27
N SER A 35 1.91 -11.22 -0.14
CA SER A 35 2.08 -12.03 1.06
C SER A 35 2.59 -11.23 2.26
N HIS A 36 3.22 -10.08 2.03
CA HIS A 36 3.85 -9.31 3.09
C HIS A 36 3.59 -7.80 3.01
N VAL A 37 3.86 -7.14 1.87
CA VAL A 37 3.78 -5.66 1.81
C VAL A 37 2.36 -5.18 2.11
N TYR A 38 1.35 -5.70 1.40
CA TYR A 38 -0.02 -5.29 1.63
C TYR A 38 -0.55 -5.76 2.98
N LYS A 39 -0.30 -7.01 3.32
CA LYS A 39 -0.84 -7.63 4.53
C LYS A 39 -0.21 -7.11 5.82
N ASN A 40 1.11 -6.96 5.84
CA ASN A 40 1.85 -6.73 7.08
C ASN A 40 2.38 -5.30 7.21
N VAL A 41 2.49 -4.56 6.09
CA VAL A 41 3.05 -3.21 6.09
C VAL A 41 1.96 -2.16 5.87
N ILE A 42 1.11 -2.35 4.85
CA ILE A 42 0.16 -1.31 4.44
C ILE A 42 -1.12 -1.31 5.29
N ALA A 43 -1.63 -2.49 5.65
CA ALA A 43 -2.95 -2.69 6.26
C ALA A 43 -2.94 -2.80 7.79
N THR A 44 -1.79 -2.68 8.45
CA THR A 44 -1.69 -2.80 9.92
C THR A 44 -1.38 -1.47 10.59
N ASP A 45 -2.09 -1.15 11.68
CA ASP A 45 -1.90 0.10 12.43
C ASP A 45 -0.56 0.20 13.18
N ASN A 46 0.14 -0.91 13.37
CA ASN A 46 1.38 -1.00 14.13
C ASN A 46 2.57 -1.44 13.28
N ASN A 47 2.60 -1.10 12.02
CA ASN A 47 3.76 -1.41 11.22
C ASN A 47 4.91 -0.46 11.55
N ALA A 48 6.08 -1.02 11.82
CA ALA A 48 7.31 -0.26 11.85
C ALA A 48 8.13 -0.66 10.61
N TYR A 49 8.69 0.31 9.91
CA TYR A 49 9.50 0.08 8.71
C TYR A 49 10.52 -1.06 8.89
N TYR A 50 11.14 -1.12 10.07
CA TYR A 50 12.14 -2.14 10.39
C TYR A 50 11.58 -3.53 10.74
N ALA A 51 10.26 -3.67 10.88
CA ALA A 51 9.64 -4.96 11.17
C ALA A 51 9.60 -5.88 9.96
N GLY A 52 9.64 -5.31 8.75
CA GLY A 52 9.68 -6.06 7.50
C GLY A 52 11.06 -6.60 7.13
N GLY A 53 11.09 -7.59 6.25
CA GLY A 53 12.32 -8.08 5.61
C GLY A 53 12.86 -7.08 4.58
N TYR A 54 14.09 -7.29 4.11
CA TYR A 54 14.78 -6.37 3.19
C TYR A 54 13.99 -6.07 1.90
N PHE A 55 13.28 -7.04 1.36
CA PHE A 55 12.48 -6.83 0.15
C PHE A 55 11.14 -6.13 0.43
N GLU A 56 10.58 -6.28 1.62
CA GLU A 56 9.42 -5.50 2.06
C GLU A 56 9.82 -4.03 2.25
N GLN A 57 10.95 -3.79 2.90
CA GLN A 57 11.52 -2.46 3.05
C GLN A 57 11.92 -1.82 1.71
N LEU A 58 12.31 -2.63 0.72
CA LEU A 58 12.64 -2.15 -0.63
C LEU A 58 11.39 -1.61 -1.36
N ALA A 59 10.21 -2.13 -1.04
CA ALA A 59 8.96 -1.75 -1.70
C ALA A 59 8.74 -0.23 -1.68
N VAL A 60 9.03 0.44 -0.56
CA VAL A 60 8.84 1.90 -0.42
C VAL A 60 9.57 2.70 -1.50
N PHE A 61 10.78 2.31 -1.87
CA PHE A 61 11.57 2.99 -2.90
C PHE A 61 11.19 2.52 -4.30
N TRP A 62 10.96 1.21 -4.45
CA TRP A 62 10.65 0.64 -5.74
C TRP A 62 9.28 1.06 -6.27
N GLN A 63 8.29 1.22 -5.41
CA GLN A 63 6.97 1.75 -5.77
C GLN A 63 7.06 3.17 -6.34
N LEU A 64 7.84 4.04 -5.70
CA LEU A 64 8.06 5.39 -6.22
C LEU A 64 8.81 5.38 -7.55
N GLU A 65 9.78 4.49 -7.73
CA GLU A 65 10.49 4.36 -9.01
C GLU A 65 9.59 3.81 -10.13
N MET A 66 8.69 2.86 -9.82
CA MET A 66 7.73 2.33 -10.80
C MET A 66 6.77 3.40 -11.32
N ILE A 67 6.29 4.28 -10.43
CA ILE A 67 5.31 5.33 -10.76
C ILE A 67 6.02 6.56 -11.36
N TYR A 68 7.19 6.89 -10.83
CA TYR A 68 7.97 8.08 -11.22
C TYR A 68 9.39 7.66 -11.67
N PRO A 69 9.54 7.14 -12.89
CA PRO A 69 10.83 6.67 -13.39
C PRO A 69 11.93 7.74 -13.29
N GLY A 70 13.07 7.33 -12.75
CA GLY A 70 14.20 8.24 -12.48
C GLY A 70 14.19 8.84 -11.06
N TYR A 71 13.18 8.53 -10.22
CA TYR A 71 13.11 8.98 -8.83
C TYR A 71 14.40 8.66 -8.06
N TRP A 72 14.87 7.42 -8.12
CA TRP A 72 16.06 6.99 -7.40
C TRP A 72 17.33 7.75 -7.81
N GLY A 73 17.46 8.04 -9.10
CA GLY A 73 18.57 8.87 -9.63
C GLY A 73 18.51 10.30 -9.10
N LYS A 74 17.34 10.93 -9.13
CA LYS A 74 17.13 12.29 -8.60
C LYS A 74 17.42 12.37 -7.10
N LEU A 75 16.90 11.42 -6.31
CA LEU A 75 17.15 11.35 -4.88
C LEU A 75 18.65 11.28 -4.56
N ASN A 76 19.38 10.39 -5.24
CA ASN A 76 20.82 10.26 -5.05
C ASN A 76 21.61 11.52 -5.45
N SER A 77 21.19 12.23 -6.51
CA SER A 77 21.80 13.49 -6.93
C SER A 77 21.59 14.58 -5.88
N LEU A 78 20.38 14.72 -5.35
CA LEU A 78 20.07 15.68 -4.29
C LEU A 78 20.92 15.45 -3.03
N TYR A 79 21.12 14.21 -2.62
CA TYR A 79 21.99 13.90 -1.48
C TYR A 79 23.43 14.33 -1.70
N ARG A 80 23.98 14.13 -2.91
CA ARG A 80 25.35 14.58 -3.26
C ARG A 80 25.47 16.10 -3.36
N GLU A 81 24.52 16.75 -4.02
CA GLU A 81 24.54 18.20 -4.25
C GLU A 81 24.38 18.99 -2.95
N ASN A 82 23.58 18.51 -2.02
CA ASN A 82 23.36 19.17 -0.74
C ASN A 82 24.36 18.73 0.34
N ASN A 83 25.34 17.88 0.02
CA ASN A 83 26.30 17.33 0.98
C ASN A 83 25.62 16.80 2.24
N VAL A 84 24.49 16.06 2.08
CA VAL A 84 23.75 15.53 3.22
C VAL A 84 24.60 14.48 3.92
N VAL A 85 25.10 14.83 5.09
CA VAL A 85 25.87 13.92 5.94
C VAL A 85 24.96 13.41 7.04
N LEU A 86 24.73 12.12 7.06
CA LEU A 86 24.03 11.42 8.14
C LEU A 86 25.04 10.54 8.86
N ASP A 87 25.42 10.94 10.05
CA ASP A 87 26.44 10.26 10.86
C ASP A 87 25.84 9.51 12.07
N SER A 88 26.70 9.09 12.98
CA SER A 88 26.28 8.35 14.18
C SER A 88 25.51 9.19 15.20
N SER A 89 25.50 10.53 15.09
CA SER A 89 24.70 11.41 15.95
C SER A 89 23.23 11.43 15.55
N ASN A 90 22.91 11.08 14.30
CA ASN A 90 21.53 11.00 13.84
C ASN A 90 20.90 9.68 14.25
N THR A 91 19.70 9.75 14.81
CA THR A 91 18.90 8.56 15.12
C THR A 91 18.41 7.87 13.83
N ALA A 92 17.92 6.64 13.96
CA ALA A 92 17.29 5.95 12.83
C ALA A 92 16.09 6.75 12.27
N ASN A 93 15.28 7.35 13.16
CA ASN A 93 14.15 8.17 12.76
C ASN A 93 14.58 9.45 12.03
N ASP A 94 15.65 10.13 12.46
CA ASP A 94 16.17 11.31 11.75
C ASP A 94 16.54 10.96 10.31
N LYS A 95 17.17 9.80 10.11
CA LYS A 95 17.58 9.31 8.79
C LYS A 95 16.38 8.97 7.90
N LEU A 96 15.34 8.35 8.47
CA LEU A 96 14.09 8.08 7.74
C LEU A 96 13.36 9.38 7.40
N ASN A 97 13.33 10.36 8.28
CA ASN A 97 12.74 11.67 8.02
C ASN A 97 13.50 12.42 6.92
N GLN A 98 14.82 12.34 6.89
CA GLN A 98 15.60 12.89 5.77
C GLN A 98 15.26 12.19 4.45
N LEU A 99 15.11 10.87 4.43
CA LEU A 99 14.67 10.16 3.24
C LEU A 99 13.30 10.63 2.75
N ALA A 100 12.31 10.72 3.64
CA ALA A 100 10.97 11.19 3.30
C ALA A 100 11.01 12.62 2.73
N LYS A 101 11.74 13.52 3.40
CA LYS A 101 11.91 14.92 2.97
C LYS A 101 12.57 15.02 1.59
N TYR A 102 13.70 14.37 1.39
CA TYR A 102 14.42 14.44 0.10
C TYR A 102 13.71 13.69 -1.04
N SER A 103 12.95 12.65 -0.73
CA SER A 103 12.07 12.01 -1.71
C SER A 103 10.98 12.98 -2.19
N SER A 104 10.38 13.72 -1.25
CA SER A 104 9.37 14.74 -1.58
C SER A 104 9.97 15.88 -2.43
N ILE A 105 11.20 16.32 -2.13
CA ILE A 105 11.93 17.29 -2.96
C ILE A 105 12.19 16.71 -4.36
N ALA A 106 12.65 15.44 -4.45
CA ALA A 106 13.00 14.80 -5.72
C ALA A 106 11.84 14.71 -6.70
N LEU A 107 10.63 14.53 -6.19
CA LEU A 107 9.42 14.38 -6.98
C LEU A 107 8.51 15.62 -6.98
N GLU A 108 8.80 16.62 -6.13
CA GLU A 108 7.95 17.79 -5.91
C GLU A 108 6.52 17.39 -5.48
N LEU A 109 6.43 16.33 -4.65
CA LEU A 109 5.18 15.76 -4.15
C LEU A 109 5.21 15.62 -2.62
N ASP A 110 4.07 15.81 -1.95
CA ASP A 110 3.89 15.42 -0.55
C ASP A 110 3.76 13.90 -0.44
N LEU A 111 4.87 13.23 -0.13
CA LEU A 111 4.94 11.79 0.01
C LEU A 111 4.74 11.32 1.46
N THR A 112 4.29 12.18 2.36
CA THR A 112 4.10 11.86 3.78
C THR A 112 3.31 10.57 3.97
N GLU A 113 2.14 10.46 3.35
CA GLU A 113 1.27 9.29 3.49
C GLU A 113 1.93 8.01 2.94
N HIS A 114 2.67 8.11 1.84
CA HIS A 114 3.41 6.96 1.30
C HIS A 114 4.39 6.38 2.32
N PHE A 115 5.16 7.25 2.97
CA PHE A 115 6.14 6.81 3.96
C PHE A 115 5.47 6.31 5.25
N GLU A 116 4.40 6.97 5.72
CA GLU A 116 3.65 6.50 6.90
C GLU A 116 3.03 5.12 6.67
N ARG A 117 2.46 4.86 5.49
CA ARG A 117 1.93 3.55 5.12
C ARG A 117 3.00 2.46 5.15
N HIS A 118 4.25 2.80 4.87
CA HIS A 118 5.40 1.91 4.98
C HIS A 118 6.04 1.89 6.38
N GLY A 119 5.39 2.44 7.38
CA GLY A 119 5.82 2.39 8.77
C GLY A 119 6.93 3.36 9.15
N PHE A 120 7.14 4.43 8.37
CA PHE A 120 8.00 5.53 8.79
C PHE A 120 7.28 6.38 9.82
N PHE A 121 7.96 6.72 10.90
CA PHE A 121 7.52 7.80 11.77
C PHE A 121 7.93 9.14 11.14
N VAL A 122 7.01 9.76 10.41
CA VAL A 122 7.24 11.08 9.81
C VAL A 122 6.98 12.15 10.85
N SER A 123 8.00 12.93 11.21
CA SER A 123 7.92 14.00 12.22
C SER A 123 7.04 15.16 11.76
N ASP A 124 6.49 15.91 12.71
CA ASP A 124 5.67 17.09 12.41
C ASP A 124 6.44 18.13 11.58
N GLU A 125 7.76 18.30 11.85
CA GLU A 125 8.62 19.17 11.06
C GLU A 125 8.71 18.72 9.59
N THR A 126 8.87 17.42 9.37
CA THR A 126 8.92 16.87 8.00
C THR A 126 7.57 17.01 7.30
N LYS A 127 6.46 16.73 7.98
CA LYS A 127 5.10 16.93 7.46
C LYS A 127 4.82 18.39 7.10
N GLU A 128 5.23 19.31 7.94
CA GLU A 128 5.05 20.75 7.67
C GLU A 128 5.86 21.17 6.43
N PHE A 129 7.08 20.63 6.28
CA PHE A 129 7.89 20.89 5.10
C PHE A 129 7.27 20.31 3.82
N THR A 130 6.76 19.08 3.85
CA THR A 130 6.24 18.39 2.64
C THR A 130 4.91 18.97 2.17
N ARG A 131 4.11 19.56 3.05
CA ARG A 131 2.82 20.22 2.73
C ARG A 131 2.90 21.34 1.69
N GLN A 132 4.09 21.88 1.40
CA GLN A 132 4.26 22.83 0.31
C GLN A 132 4.06 22.20 -1.09
N TYR A 133 4.12 20.89 -1.19
CA TYR A 133 3.93 20.14 -2.43
C TYR A 133 2.50 19.56 -2.50
N GLU A 134 2.04 19.32 -3.72
CA GLU A 134 0.79 18.60 -3.93
C GLU A 134 0.92 17.12 -3.57
N LYS A 135 -0.18 16.52 -3.13
CA LYS A 135 -0.22 15.06 -2.92
C LYS A 135 -0.20 14.33 -4.26
N PRO A 136 0.37 13.10 -4.31
CA PRO A 136 0.18 12.23 -5.47
C PRO A 136 -1.31 12.06 -5.81
N ASN A 137 -1.62 12.05 -7.10
CA ASN A 137 -2.99 11.83 -7.59
C ASN A 137 -3.44 10.35 -7.48
N VAL A 138 -2.52 9.45 -7.13
CA VAL A 138 -2.76 8.03 -6.91
C VAL A 138 -2.19 7.57 -5.57
N LYS A 139 -2.71 6.49 -5.02
CA LYS A 139 -2.18 5.87 -3.80
C LYS A 139 -0.93 5.03 -4.14
N THR A 140 0.22 5.68 -4.09
CA THR A 140 1.51 5.16 -4.55
C THR A 140 1.93 3.84 -3.87
N TRP A 141 1.48 3.59 -2.65
CA TRP A 141 1.81 2.40 -1.86
C TRP A 141 1.10 1.11 -2.32
N TYR A 142 0.17 1.20 -3.28
CA TYR A 142 -0.46 0.01 -3.87
C TYR A 142 0.19 -0.45 -5.17
N ALA A 143 1.11 0.33 -5.76
CA ALA A 143 1.81 -0.08 -6.97
C ALA A 143 2.56 -1.41 -6.75
N ASN A 144 2.41 -2.32 -7.69
CA ASN A 144 3.14 -3.57 -7.76
C ASN A 144 3.69 -3.80 -9.19
N TYR A 145 4.18 -4.97 -9.50
CA TYR A 145 4.75 -5.25 -10.83
C TYR A 145 3.73 -5.11 -11.97
N ASP A 146 2.45 -5.35 -11.70
CA ASP A 146 1.41 -5.20 -12.73
C ASP A 146 1.31 -3.75 -13.21
N TYR A 147 1.59 -2.76 -12.35
CA TYR A 147 1.60 -1.35 -12.73
C TYR A 147 2.55 -1.05 -13.92
N ILE A 148 3.73 -1.66 -13.93
CA ILE A 148 4.74 -1.44 -14.99
C ILE A 148 4.61 -2.40 -16.16
N GLU A 149 3.93 -3.54 -15.99
CA GLU A 149 3.73 -4.56 -17.01
C GLU A 149 2.41 -4.37 -17.78
N TYR A 150 1.54 -3.50 -17.28
CA TYR A 150 0.21 -3.28 -17.86
C TYR A 150 0.24 -2.27 -19.01
N GLU A 151 -0.32 -2.67 -20.15
CA GLU A 151 -0.41 -1.85 -21.37
C GLU A 151 -1.83 -1.34 -21.66
N GLY A 152 -2.80 -1.62 -20.77
CA GLY A 152 -4.20 -1.21 -20.93
C GLY A 152 -4.46 0.22 -20.47
N THR A 153 -5.71 0.63 -20.52
CA THR A 153 -6.19 1.98 -20.14
C THR A 153 -6.79 2.06 -18.74
N GLY A 154 -6.89 0.92 -18.04
CA GLY A 154 -7.55 0.83 -16.75
C GLY A 154 -9.08 0.72 -16.87
N PHE A 155 -9.77 1.02 -15.76
CA PHE A 155 -11.23 0.97 -15.68
C PHE A 155 -11.88 2.03 -16.57
N ASP A 156 -12.99 1.67 -17.19
CA ASP A 156 -13.90 2.60 -17.86
C ASP A 156 -15.03 3.05 -16.91
N ASP A 157 -15.86 4.00 -17.35
CA ASP A 157 -16.98 4.55 -16.57
C ASP A 157 -18.09 3.53 -16.24
N ASN A 158 -18.05 2.34 -16.86
CA ASN A 158 -19.04 1.28 -16.67
C ASN A 158 -18.60 0.19 -15.70
N VAL A 159 -17.41 0.34 -15.09
CA VAL A 159 -16.93 -0.65 -14.12
C VAL A 159 -17.84 -0.69 -12.89
N THR A 160 -18.23 -1.89 -12.51
CA THR A 160 -19.03 -2.15 -11.32
C THR A 160 -18.37 -3.24 -10.48
N THR A 161 -18.48 -3.12 -9.17
CA THR A 161 -17.98 -4.13 -8.22
C THR A 161 -19.15 -4.85 -7.57
N ALA A 162 -19.17 -6.18 -7.64
CA ALA A 162 -20.07 -7.00 -6.84
C ALA A 162 -19.40 -7.36 -5.52
N LEU A 163 -20.15 -7.33 -4.41
CA LEU A 163 -19.70 -7.64 -3.07
C LEU A 163 -20.68 -8.60 -2.39
N ASN A 164 -20.16 -9.69 -1.84
CA ASN A 164 -20.91 -10.66 -1.06
C ASN A 164 -20.22 -10.92 0.29
N LEU A 165 -21.01 -11.22 1.31
CA LEU A 165 -20.56 -11.54 2.66
C LEU A 165 -21.07 -12.93 3.06
N SER A 166 -20.22 -13.71 3.71
CA SER A 166 -20.58 -14.98 4.33
C SER A 166 -19.91 -15.12 5.69
N THR A 167 -20.58 -15.78 6.63
CA THR A 167 -20.03 -16.09 7.96
C THR A 167 -19.36 -17.46 7.91
N LEU A 168 -18.13 -17.53 8.40
CA LEU A 168 -17.35 -18.76 8.56
C LEU A 168 -17.09 -18.95 10.05
N SER A 169 -17.83 -19.83 10.72
CA SER A 169 -17.67 -20.08 12.16
C SER A 169 -17.58 -18.81 13.01
N ASP A 170 -16.37 -18.30 13.23
CA ASP A 170 -16.00 -17.11 14.01
C ASP A 170 -15.41 -15.96 13.18
N GLN A 171 -15.49 -16.04 11.86
CA GLN A 171 -14.89 -15.08 10.93
C GLN A 171 -15.92 -14.61 9.90
N ILE A 172 -15.65 -13.47 9.29
CA ILE A 172 -16.42 -12.98 8.14
C ILE A 172 -15.54 -13.10 6.89
N LYS A 173 -16.09 -13.74 5.85
CA LYS A 173 -15.49 -13.77 4.53
C LYS A 173 -16.25 -12.84 3.59
N LEU A 174 -15.50 -11.92 2.98
CA LEU A 174 -15.94 -11.11 1.85
C LEU A 174 -15.48 -11.77 0.56
N THR A 175 -16.35 -11.76 -0.45
CA THR A 175 -16.00 -12.13 -1.83
C THR A 175 -16.46 -11.00 -2.74
N PHE A 176 -15.60 -10.60 -3.64
CA PHE A 176 -15.83 -9.45 -4.50
C PHE A 176 -15.19 -9.66 -5.88
N HIS A 177 -15.77 -9.02 -6.89
CA HIS A 177 -15.22 -9.00 -8.23
C HIS A 177 -15.80 -7.82 -9.01
N VAL A 178 -15.02 -7.29 -9.92
CA VAL A 178 -15.54 -6.36 -10.93
C VAL A 178 -16.27 -7.12 -12.04
N ASN A 179 -17.04 -6.42 -12.86
CA ASN A 179 -17.66 -7.01 -14.04
C ASN A 179 -16.63 -7.64 -14.98
N GLN A 180 -17.05 -8.66 -15.76
CA GLN A 180 -16.17 -9.51 -16.56
C GLN A 180 -15.28 -8.72 -17.54
N SER A 181 -15.79 -7.63 -18.13
CA SER A 181 -15.03 -6.80 -19.06
C SER A 181 -13.81 -6.13 -18.44
N ALA A 182 -13.88 -5.77 -17.16
CA ALA A 182 -12.81 -5.10 -16.42
C ALA A 182 -11.93 -6.03 -15.59
N SER A 183 -12.18 -7.35 -15.61
CA SER A 183 -11.51 -8.31 -14.72
C SER A 183 -9.99 -8.41 -14.92
N ASN A 184 -9.50 -8.16 -16.14
CA ASN A 184 -8.06 -8.17 -16.44
C ASN A 184 -7.35 -6.87 -16.04
N ASP A 185 -8.09 -5.82 -15.72
CA ASP A 185 -7.56 -4.50 -15.40
C ASP A 185 -7.37 -4.31 -13.89
N VAL A 186 -7.89 -5.23 -13.08
CA VAL A 186 -7.81 -5.16 -11.62
C VAL A 186 -6.38 -5.29 -11.12
N MET A 187 -5.96 -4.30 -10.30
CA MET A 187 -4.76 -4.36 -9.46
C MET A 187 -5.07 -5.06 -8.13
N GLY A 188 -6.16 -4.67 -7.50
CA GLY A 188 -6.55 -5.18 -6.19
C GLY A 188 -7.74 -4.44 -5.61
N TYR A 189 -8.00 -4.73 -4.34
CA TYR A 189 -9.17 -4.23 -3.61
C TYR A 189 -8.75 -3.74 -2.23
N GLU A 190 -9.18 -2.54 -1.87
CA GLU A 190 -9.15 -2.00 -0.52
C GLU A 190 -10.37 -2.48 0.25
N ILE A 191 -10.19 -2.92 1.49
CA ILE A 191 -11.26 -3.38 2.35
C ILE A 191 -11.31 -2.49 3.60
N PHE A 192 -12.48 -1.91 3.84
CA PHE A 192 -12.76 -1.11 5.03
C PHE A 192 -13.79 -1.82 5.91
N LYS A 193 -13.65 -1.63 7.23
CA LYS A 193 -14.60 -2.04 8.27
C LYS A 193 -14.98 -0.80 9.06
N SER A 194 -16.24 -0.42 9.04
CA SER A 194 -16.74 0.81 9.69
C SER A 194 -15.94 2.08 9.32
N GLY A 195 -15.47 2.16 8.07
CA GLY A 195 -14.66 3.28 7.56
C GLY A 195 -13.16 3.16 7.81
N GLU A 196 -12.70 2.18 8.59
CA GLU A 196 -11.28 1.93 8.83
C GLU A 196 -10.71 0.93 7.82
N LEU A 197 -9.53 1.21 7.27
CA LEU A 197 -8.83 0.32 6.34
C LEU A 197 -8.31 -0.90 7.10
N ILE A 198 -8.81 -2.11 6.74
CA ILE A 198 -8.39 -3.37 7.36
C ILE A 198 -7.59 -4.28 6.42
N GLY A 199 -7.51 -3.97 5.15
CA GLY A 199 -6.72 -4.76 4.21
C GLY A 199 -6.71 -4.24 2.78
N PHE A 200 -5.72 -4.75 2.04
CA PHE A 200 -5.65 -4.66 0.59
C PHE A 200 -5.23 -6.03 0.03
N THR A 201 -5.85 -6.47 -1.04
CA THR A 201 -5.55 -7.77 -1.67
C THR A 201 -5.75 -7.73 -3.18
N SER A 202 -4.92 -8.43 -3.96
CA SER A 202 -5.15 -8.66 -5.40
C SER A 202 -6.05 -9.87 -5.67
N THR A 203 -6.47 -10.60 -4.63
CA THR A 203 -7.40 -11.73 -4.77
C THR A 203 -8.86 -11.28 -4.66
N ASN A 204 -9.77 -12.13 -5.11
CA ASN A 204 -11.22 -11.86 -5.09
C ASN A 204 -11.89 -12.15 -3.74
N SER A 205 -11.13 -12.26 -2.65
CA SER A 205 -11.68 -12.50 -1.33
C SER A 205 -10.78 -12.00 -0.21
N PHE A 206 -11.41 -11.65 0.91
CA PHE A 206 -10.76 -11.24 2.15
C PHE A 206 -11.45 -11.92 3.33
N ILE A 207 -10.68 -12.31 4.35
CA ILE A 207 -11.22 -12.88 5.59
C ILE A 207 -10.88 -11.94 6.74
N ASP A 208 -11.91 -11.37 7.37
CA ASP A 208 -11.77 -10.63 8.61
C ASP A 208 -11.75 -11.65 9.78
N THR A 209 -10.55 -11.90 10.29
CA THR A 209 -10.30 -12.81 11.40
C THR A 209 -10.58 -12.17 12.77
N GLU A 210 -10.78 -10.85 12.81
CA GLU A 210 -11.08 -10.07 14.00
C GLU A 210 -12.58 -9.67 14.06
N ALA A 211 -13.39 -10.27 13.19
CA ALA A 211 -14.82 -10.03 13.17
C ALA A 211 -15.49 -10.56 14.45
N VAL A 212 -16.36 -9.76 15.06
CA VAL A 212 -17.24 -10.20 16.14
C VAL A 212 -18.56 -10.66 15.53
N ILE A 213 -18.80 -11.98 15.56
CA ILE A 213 -20.03 -12.54 14.99
C ILE A 213 -21.24 -12.09 15.80
N GLY A 214 -22.21 -11.53 15.08
CA GLY A 214 -23.42 -10.95 15.69
C GLY A 214 -23.38 -9.44 15.86
N GLU A 215 -22.24 -8.82 15.65
CA GLU A 215 -22.14 -7.38 15.56
C GLU A 215 -22.54 -6.91 14.15
N GLN A 216 -23.34 -5.84 14.09
CA GLN A 216 -23.67 -5.20 12.82
C GLN A 216 -22.57 -4.22 12.41
N VAL A 217 -21.84 -4.57 11.39
CA VAL A 217 -20.68 -3.82 10.88
C VAL A 217 -20.85 -3.58 9.39
N GLU A 218 -20.50 -2.39 8.92
CA GLU A 218 -20.40 -2.08 7.50
C GLU A 218 -19.01 -2.44 6.96
N TYR A 219 -19.00 -3.23 5.89
CA TYR A 219 -17.81 -3.46 5.07
C TYR A 219 -17.94 -2.71 3.75
N THR A 220 -16.89 -2.00 3.38
CA THR A 220 -16.79 -1.31 2.09
C THR A 220 -15.59 -1.85 1.32
N VAL A 221 -15.78 -2.08 0.03
CA VAL A 221 -14.72 -2.53 -0.88
C VAL A 221 -14.56 -1.51 -2.01
N VAL A 222 -13.32 -1.16 -2.28
CA VAL A 222 -12.94 -0.27 -3.38
C VAL A 222 -12.00 -1.03 -4.30
N ALA A 223 -12.39 -1.26 -5.55
CA ALA A 223 -11.52 -1.87 -6.55
C ALA A 223 -10.56 -0.84 -7.15
N TYR A 224 -9.32 -1.25 -7.35
CA TYR A 224 -8.26 -0.48 -8.02
C TYR A 224 -7.88 -1.17 -9.33
N ASP A 225 -7.70 -0.41 -10.38
CA ASP A 225 -7.10 -0.89 -11.61
C ASP A 225 -5.56 -0.85 -11.56
N LYS A 226 -4.93 -1.42 -12.60
CA LYS A 226 -3.46 -1.46 -12.73
C LYS A 226 -2.81 -0.11 -13.02
N THR A 227 -3.61 0.94 -13.20
CA THR A 227 -3.16 2.34 -13.26
C THR A 227 -3.42 3.09 -11.94
N LEU A 228 -3.88 2.39 -10.91
CA LEU A 228 -4.19 2.88 -9.56
C LEU A 228 -5.41 3.83 -9.49
N HIS A 229 -6.29 3.82 -10.50
CA HIS A 229 -7.58 4.46 -10.43
C HIS A 229 -8.62 3.53 -9.80
N THR A 230 -9.67 4.11 -9.24
CA THR A 230 -10.66 3.36 -8.45
C THR A 230 -11.99 3.24 -9.17
N ALA A 231 -12.66 2.09 -8.96
CA ALA A 231 -14.09 1.97 -9.20
C ALA A 231 -14.90 2.62 -8.08
N THR A 232 -16.20 2.82 -8.30
CA THR A 232 -17.13 3.28 -7.27
C THR A 232 -17.13 2.28 -6.10
N PRO A 233 -16.94 2.75 -4.84
CA PRO A 233 -17.00 1.90 -3.66
C PRO A 233 -18.36 1.19 -3.52
N VAL A 234 -18.34 -0.05 -3.02
CA VAL A 234 -19.56 -0.81 -2.68
C VAL A 234 -19.53 -1.24 -1.23
N SER A 235 -20.69 -1.19 -0.58
CA SER A 235 -20.80 -1.54 0.85
C SER A 235 -21.83 -2.64 1.08
N ILE A 236 -21.62 -3.42 2.16
CA ILE A 236 -22.53 -4.44 2.66
C ILE A 236 -22.51 -4.44 4.20
N GLN A 237 -23.68 -4.64 4.79
CA GLN A 237 -23.80 -4.79 6.25
C GLN A 237 -23.66 -6.27 6.64
N SER A 238 -22.89 -6.56 7.69
CA SER A 238 -22.98 -7.87 8.34
C SER A 238 -24.36 -8.03 8.99
N LEU A 239 -24.95 -9.22 8.85
CA LEU A 239 -26.24 -9.49 9.45
C LEU A 239 -26.08 -9.62 10.96
N SER A 240 -26.85 -8.83 11.73
CA SER A 240 -27.08 -9.14 13.13
C SER A 240 -27.86 -10.47 13.22
N PRO A 241 -27.51 -11.40 14.10
CA PRO A 241 -28.33 -12.61 14.29
C PRO A 241 -29.74 -12.15 14.65
N SER A 242 -30.70 -12.48 13.80
CA SER A 242 -32.10 -12.31 14.17
C SER A 242 -32.33 -13.13 15.44
N LEU A 243 -32.70 -12.47 16.54
CA LEU A 243 -33.23 -13.14 17.74
C LEU A 243 -34.51 -13.89 17.33
N HIS A 244 -34.37 -15.17 16.98
CA HIS A 244 -35.49 -16.07 16.98
C HIS A 244 -35.92 -16.25 18.46
N VAL A 245 -36.77 -15.35 18.91
CA VAL A 245 -37.60 -15.62 20.12
C VAL A 245 -38.54 -16.73 19.72
N GLN A 246 -38.19 -17.97 20.07
CA GLN A 246 -39.18 -19.04 20.12
C GLN A 246 -40.15 -18.65 21.25
N GLN A 247 -41.34 -18.18 20.89
CA GLN A 247 -42.45 -18.13 21.79
C GLN A 247 -42.81 -19.60 22.09
N GLU A 248 -42.34 -20.09 23.22
CA GLU A 248 -42.94 -21.30 23.84
C GLU A 248 -44.37 -20.92 24.26
N THR A 249 -45.35 -21.40 23.51
CA THR A 249 -46.74 -21.41 23.91
C THR A 249 -46.92 -22.52 24.94
N TYR A 250 -47.12 -22.13 26.19
CA TYR A 250 -47.65 -23.03 27.25
C TYR A 250 -49.16 -23.22 27.11
#